data_f37846d5de8080add89e162c96a232d2
#
_entry.id   f37846d5de8080add89e162c96a232d2
#
_cell.length_a   1.000
_cell.length_b   1.000
_cell.length_c   1.000
_cell.angle_alpha   90.00
_cell.angle_beta   90.00
_cell.angle_gamma   90.00
#
_symmetry.space_group_name_H-M   'P 1'
#
loop_
_entity.id
_entity.type
_entity.pdbx_description
1 polymer ?
#
loop_
_entity_poly.entity_id
_entity_poly.type
_entity_poly.pdbx_seq_one_letter_code
_entity_poly.pdbx_strand_id
1 'polypeptide(L)'
;MSVKVKVIFHSLYGHVYKLAEAIAAGAREVPGAQVEVLQVAETLSDEVLTKMGALEAKKSFAHIPIADPKKLAEADAVLFGSGTRFGSATSQLQAFFDATGGLWQSGALVGKVGGVFTSSGTQHGGQETTLISMQTFLFHQGLVVVGVPYAAKELLNMKEITGGSPYGSSTITNSDGSRQPSANELAIARFQGKHTAQIAAKLAAK
;
A
#
# COMPACT_ATOMS: atom_id res chain seq x y z
N MET A 1 -8.04 -15.72 -17.76
CA MET A 1 -6.94 -16.03 -16.81
C MET A 1 -7.23 -15.34 -15.51
N SER A 2 -6.89 -15.96 -14.38
CA SER A 2 -7.03 -15.34 -13.04
C SER A 2 -5.72 -14.64 -12.69
N VAL A 3 -5.79 -13.42 -12.13
CA VAL A 3 -4.64 -12.69 -11.60
C VAL A 3 -4.83 -12.49 -10.10
N LYS A 4 -3.83 -12.85 -9.30
CA LYS A 4 -3.87 -12.76 -7.85
C LYS A 4 -3.17 -11.49 -7.38
N VAL A 5 -3.90 -10.62 -6.68
CA VAL A 5 -3.40 -9.34 -6.16
C VAL A 5 -3.50 -9.33 -4.64
N LYS A 6 -2.40 -9.04 -3.95
CA LYS A 6 -2.40 -8.82 -2.50
C LYS A 6 -2.14 -7.35 -2.21
N VAL A 7 -3.03 -6.74 -1.43
CA VAL A 7 -2.87 -5.37 -0.91
C VAL A 7 -2.56 -5.49 0.58
N ILE A 8 -1.32 -5.18 0.95
CA ILE A 8 -0.78 -5.42 2.29
C ILE A 8 -0.45 -4.08 2.93
N PHE A 9 -0.95 -3.83 4.13
CA PHE A 9 -0.76 -2.53 4.77
C PHE A 9 -0.46 -2.63 6.27
N HIS A 10 0.21 -1.59 6.79
CA HIS A 10 0.22 -1.24 8.20
C HIS A 10 -0.44 0.12 8.39
N SER A 11 -1.38 0.21 9.33
CA SER A 11 -2.09 1.45 9.66
C SER A 11 -2.31 1.55 11.17
N LEU A 12 -2.07 2.74 11.75
CA LEU A 12 -2.44 3.02 13.15
C LEU A 12 -3.84 3.62 13.25
N TYR A 13 -4.13 4.63 12.43
CA TYR A 13 -5.35 5.45 12.53
C TYR A 13 -6.36 5.21 11.39
N GLY A 14 -6.16 4.17 10.57
CA GLY A 14 -7.10 3.78 9.52
C GLY A 14 -6.93 4.47 8.16
N HIS A 15 -6.11 5.52 8.03
CA HIS A 15 -5.96 6.26 6.76
C HIS A 15 -5.36 5.39 5.64
N VAL A 16 -4.27 4.66 5.95
CA VAL A 16 -3.65 3.72 5.00
C VAL A 16 -4.60 2.56 4.69
N TYR A 17 -5.39 2.09 5.65
CA TYR A 17 -6.43 1.09 5.43
C TYR A 17 -7.46 1.56 4.39
N LYS A 18 -7.94 2.80 4.48
CA LYS A 18 -8.88 3.35 3.49
C LYS A 18 -8.30 3.42 2.08
N LEU A 19 -7.01 3.75 1.95
CA LEU A 19 -6.33 3.67 0.66
C LEU A 19 -6.24 2.21 0.18
N ALA A 20 -5.92 1.26 1.06
CA ALA A 20 -5.86 -0.16 0.71
C ALA A 20 -7.20 -0.68 0.18
N GLU A 21 -8.32 -0.28 0.80
CA GLU A 21 -9.66 -0.59 0.34
C GLU A 21 -9.95 -0.02 -1.06
N ALA A 22 -9.58 1.23 -1.30
CA ALA A 22 -9.75 1.88 -2.60
C ALA A 22 -8.90 1.20 -3.69
N ILE A 23 -7.64 0.86 -3.37
CA ILE A 23 -6.74 0.09 -4.26
C ILE A 23 -7.37 -1.27 -4.58
N ALA A 24 -7.82 -1.99 -3.57
CA ALA A 24 -8.46 -3.29 -3.74
C ALA A 24 -9.74 -3.20 -4.59
N ALA A 25 -10.55 -2.17 -4.38
CA ALA A 25 -11.73 -1.92 -5.21
C ALA A 25 -11.36 -1.71 -6.69
N GLY A 26 -10.33 -0.92 -6.97
CA GLY A 26 -9.82 -0.73 -8.33
C GLY A 26 -9.27 -2.00 -8.96
N ALA A 27 -8.51 -2.79 -8.21
CA ALA A 27 -7.97 -4.07 -8.69
C ALA A 27 -9.09 -5.07 -9.04
N ARG A 28 -10.18 -5.11 -8.25
CA ARG A 28 -11.35 -5.96 -8.51
C ARG A 28 -12.12 -5.61 -9.79
N GLU A 29 -11.91 -4.42 -10.36
CA GLU A 29 -12.50 -4.05 -11.66
C GLU A 29 -11.87 -4.80 -12.85
N VAL A 30 -10.71 -5.42 -12.64
CA VAL A 30 -10.03 -6.18 -13.70
C VAL A 30 -10.64 -7.58 -13.77
N PRO A 31 -11.16 -8.01 -14.93
CA PRO A 31 -11.77 -9.31 -15.08
C PRO A 31 -10.83 -10.45 -14.66
N GLY A 32 -11.30 -11.33 -13.79
CA GLY A 32 -10.52 -12.45 -13.28
C GLY A 32 -9.57 -12.11 -12.13
N ALA A 33 -9.54 -10.86 -11.64
CA ALA A 33 -8.73 -10.50 -10.49
C ALA A 33 -9.27 -11.10 -9.19
N GLN A 34 -8.41 -11.81 -8.47
CA GLN A 34 -8.62 -12.29 -7.11
C GLN A 34 -7.83 -11.38 -6.16
N VAL A 35 -8.51 -10.61 -5.33
CA VAL A 35 -7.90 -9.54 -4.54
C VAL A 35 -8.06 -9.82 -3.05
N GLU A 36 -6.94 -9.96 -2.36
CA GLU A 36 -6.85 -10.07 -0.91
C GLU A 36 -6.36 -8.76 -0.30
N VAL A 37 -7.04 -8.29 0.74
CA VAL A 37 -6.56 -7.19 1.60
C VAL A 37 -6.06 -7.81 2.89
N LEU A 38 -4.84 -7.47 3.27
CA LEU A 38 -4.16 -8.06 4.42
C LEU A 38 -3.47 -6.96 5.23
N GLN A 39 -3.40 -7.11 6.54
CA GLN A 39 -2.64 -6.19 7.39
C GLN A 39 -1.37 -6.84 7.92
N VAL A 40 -0.35 -6.02 8.13
CA VAL A 40 0.87 -6.45 8.83
C VAL A 40 0.58 -6.52 10.33
N ALA A 41 1.17 -7.50 11.00
CA ALA A 41 1.03 -7.66 12.43
C ALA A 41 1.48 -6.40 13.19
N GLU A 42 0.71 -6.00 14.20
CA GLU A 42 1.09 -4.94 15.12
C GLU A 42 2.14 -5.44 16.12
N THR A 43 3.12 -4.61 16.41
CA THR A 43 4.19 -4.91 17.38
C THR A 43 4.12 -4.06 18.65
N LEU A 44 3.26 -3.04 18.66
CA LEU A 44 3.02 -2.21 19.83
C LEU A 44 1.98 -2.87 20.75
N SER A 45 2.15 -2.72 22.06
CA SER A 45 1.17 -3.19 23.02
C SER A 45 -0.11 -2.34 23.00
N ASP A 46 -1.22 -2.92 23.43
CA ASP A 46 -2.49 -2.20 23.56
C ASP A 46 -2.40 -0.98 24.47
N GLU A 47 -1.53 -1.03 25.49
CA GLU A 47 -1.26 0.12 26.37
C GLU A 47 -0.65 1.28 25.57
N VAL A 48 0.34 1.01 24.72
CA VAL A 48 0.98 2.03 23.88
C VAL A 48 -0.02 2.56 22.84
N LEU A 49 -0.76 1.67 22.19
CA LEU A 49 -1.80 2.06 21.22
C LEU A 49 -2.89 2.93 21.83
N THR A 50 -3.27 2.64 23.09
CA THR A 50 -4.24 3.45 23.85
C THR A 50 -3.69 4.86 24.13
N LYS A 51 -2.45 4.96 24.62
CA LYS A 51 -1.78 6.25 24.86
C LYS A 51 -1.65 7.07 23.59
N MET A 52 -1.48 6.42 22.42
CA MET A 52 -1.42 7.07 21.12
C MET A 52 -2.80 7.42 20.54
N GLY A 53 -3.90 7.00 21.17
CA GLY A 53 -5.25 7.16 20.61
C GLY A 53 -5.52 6.30 19.36
N ALA A 54 -4.69 5.27 19.11
CA ALA A 54 -4.77 4.45 17.91
C ALA A 54 -5.65 3.20 18.08
N LEU A 55 -5.87 2.73 19.31
CA LEU A 55 -6.54 1.46 19.59
C LEU A 55 -7.96 1.41 19.01
N GLU A 56 -8.74 2.48 19.21
CA GLU A 56 -10.12 2.54 18.68
C GLU A 56 -10.16 2.54 17.15
N ALA A 57 -9.26 3.27 16.50
CA ALA A 57 -9.17 3.30 15.05
C ALA A 57 -8.84 1.90 14.48
N LYS A 58 -7.98 1.12 15.16
CA LYS A 58 -7.62 -0.24 14.75
C LYS A 58 -8.79 -1.21 14.79
N LYS A 59 -9.78 -1.01 15.65
CA LYS A 59 -10.99 -1.84 15.71
C LYS A 59 -11.76 -1.85 14.38
N SER A 60 -11.73 -0.74 13.62
CA SER A 60 -12.44 -0.62 12.34
C SER A 60 -11.94 -1.58 11.26
N PHE A 61 -10.70 -2.06 11.36
CA PHE A 61 -10.08 -3.01 10.43
C PHE A 61 -9.50 -4.26 11.11
N ALA A 62 -9.87 -4.51 12.37
CA ALA A 62 -9.43 -5.70 13.11
C ALA A 62 -9.86 -7.03 12.44
N HIS A 63 -10.90 -6.99 11.61
CA HIS A 63 -11.38 -8.14 10.83
C HIS A 63 -10.49 -8.50 9.64
N ILE A 64 -9.55 -7.62 9.25
CA ILE A 64 -8.63 -7.89 8.14
C ILE A 64 -7.59 -8.92 8.57
N PRO A 65 -7.37 -10.00 7.80
CA PRO A 65 -6.41 -11.04 8.16
C PRO A 65 -4.96 -10.51 8.19
N ILE A 66 -4.14 -11.13 9.04
CA ILE A 66 -2.70 -10.84 9.11
C ILE A 66 -2.00 -11.50 7.91
N ALA A 67 -1.12 -10.73 7.25
CA ALA A 67 -0.32 -11.20 6.14
C ALA A 67 0.77 -12.18 6.60
N ASP A 68 0.92 -13.29 5.89
CA ASP A 68 2.04 -14.20 6.03
C ASP A 68 3.08 -13.89 4.95
N PRO A 69 4.33 -13.47 5.31
CA PRO A 69 5.37 -13.17 4.32
C PRO A 69 5.63 -14.32 3.35
N LYS A 70 5.55 -15.57 3.80
CA LYS A 70 5.78 -16.76 2.96
C LYS A 70 4.78 -16.91 1.83
N LYS A 71 3.57 -16.34 1.98
CA LYS A 71 2.50 -16.41 0.97
C LYS A 71 2.57 -15.31 -0.10
N LEU A 72 3.59 -14.44 -0.06
CA LEU A 72 3.77 -13.43 -1.12
C LEU A 72 3.99 -14.07 -2.49
N ALA A 73 4.70 -15.19 -2.54
CA ALA A 73 4.98 -15.91 -3.79
C ALA A 73 3.73 -16.42 -4.52
N GLU A 74 2.58 -16.52 -3.83
CA GLU A 74 1.31 -16.92 -4.44
C GLU A 74 0.65 -15.81 -5.27
N ALA A 75 1.08 -14.55 -5.10
CA ALA A 75 0.52 -13.41 -5.81
C ALA A 75 1.23 -13.17 -7.16
N ASP A 76 0.49 -12.60 -8.11
CA ASP A 76 1.02 -12.04 -9.35
C ASP A 76 1.37 -10.56 -9.20
N ALA A 77 0.67 -9.87 -8.28
CA ALA A 77 0.96 -8.50 -7.89
C ALA A 77 0.82 -8.30 -6.39
N VAL A 78 1.67 -7.42 -5.82
CA VAL A 78 1.61 -6.99 -4.43
C VAL A 78 1.66 -5.46 -4.35
N LEU A 79 0.81 -4.86 -3.50
CA LEU A 79 0.88 -3.43 -3.19
C LEU A 79 1.08 -3.27 -1.67
N PHE A 80 2.13 -2.53 -1.28
CA PHE A 80 2.45 -2.31 0.12
C PHE A 80 2.12 -0.90 0.57
N GLY A 81 1.44 -0.77 1.70
CA GLY A 81 1.05 0.50 2.29
C GLY A 81 1.55 0.72 3.71
N SER A 82 2.05 1.92 3.97
CA SER A 82 2.52 2.33 5.29
C SER A 82 2.30 3.82 5.52
N GLY A 83 2.00 4.22 6.74
CA GLY A 83 2.19 5.61 7.13
C GLY A 83 3.67 5.96 7.16
N THR A 84 4.01 7.23 6.85
CA THR A 84 5.41 7.67 6.92
C THR A 84 5.95 7.62 8.36
N ARG A 85 7.17 7.22 8.49
CA ARG A 85 8.01 7.39 9.68
C ARG A 85 9.34 7.96 9.24
N PHE A 86 9.49 9.28 9.38
CA PHE A 86 10.72 9.99 9.00
C PHE A 86 11.15 9.73 7.54
N GLY A 87 10.19 9.65 6.61
CA GLY A 87 10.46 9.37 5.19
C GLY A 87 10.64 7.90 4.84
N SER A 88 10.36 6.97 5.77
CA SER A 88 10.42 5.51 5.57
C SER A 88 9.12 4.85 6.00
N ALA A 89 8.99 3.55 5.72
CA ALA A 89 7.89 2.73 6.21
C ALA A 89 7.96 2.54 7.74
N THR A 90 6.83 2.19 8.36
CA THR A 90 6.76 1.84 9.78
C THR A 90 7.62 0.62 10.09
N SER A 91 8.11 0.52 11.34
CA SER A 91 8.90 -0.63 11.80
C SER A 91 8.18 -1.96 11.61
N GLN A 92 6.87 -1.98 11.75
CA GLN A 92 6.03 -3.16 11.53
C GLN A 92 6.12 -3.66 10.09
N LEU A 93 6.02 -2.75 9.10
CA LEU A 93 6.16 -3.13 7.69
C LEU A 93 7.61 -3.49 7.35
N GLN A 94 8.60 -2.83 7.95
CA GLN A 94 10.01 -3.19 7.79
C GLN A 94 10.29 -4.60 8.34
N ALA A 95 9.77 -4.95 9.51
CA ALA A 95 9.87 -6.30 10.05
C ALA A 95 9.22 -7.36 9.13
N PHE A 96 8.11 -7.01 8.48
CA PHE A 96 7.49 -7.86 7.47
C PHE A 96 8.41 -8.03 6.25
N PHE A 97 9.06 -6.97 5.78
CA PHE A 97 10.03 -7.03 4.69
C PHE A 97 11.24 -7.91 5.06
N ASP A 98 11.80 -7.75 6.25
CA ASP A 98 12.92 -8.58 6.74
C ASP A 98 12.57 -10.07 6.76
N ALA A 99 11.33 -10.41 7.09
CA ALA A 99 10.85 -11.79 7.10
C ALA A 99 10.74 -12.42 5.70
N THR A 100 10.92 -11.67 4.61
CA THR A 100 10.89 -12.16 3.22
C THR A 100 12.26 -12.64 2.71
N GLY A 101 13.31 -12.69 3.54
CA GLY A 101 14.67 -13.06 3.13
C GLY A 101 14.76 -14.39 2.38
N GLY A 102 13.98 -15.41 2.79
CA GLY A 102 13.92 -16.69 2.08
C GLY A 102 13.31 -16.62 0.68
N LEU A 103 12.35 -15.69 0.45
CA LEU A 103 11.77 -15.45 -0.88
C LEU A 103 12.77 -14.73 -1.79
N TRP A 104 13.52 -13.78 -1.24
CA TRP A 104 14.61 -13.12 -1.94
C TRP A 104 15.68 -14.12 -2.37
N GLN A 105 16.14 -14.97 -1.47
CA GLN A 105 17.18 -15.97 -1.75
C GLN A 105 16.77 -16.95 -2.86
N SER A 106 15.49 -17.32 -2.92
CA SER A 106 14.95 -18.23 -3.94
C SER A 106 14.51 -17.53 -5.23
N GLY A 107 14.54 -16.20 -5.30
CA GLY A 107 14.02 -15.43 -6.44
C GLY A 107 12.51 -15.55 -6.64
N ALA A 108 11.75 -15.92 -5.60
CA ALA A 108 10.33 -16.25 -5.72
C ALA A 108 9.43 -15.09 -6.17
N LEU A 109 9.90 -13.84 -6.05
CA LEU A 109 9.16 -12.64 -6.43
C LEU A 109 9.65 -12.01 -7.74
N VAL A 110 10.70 -12.56 -8.35
CA VAL A 110 11.25 -12.02 -9.59
C VAL A 110 10.20 -12.01 -10.73
N GLY A 111 10.03 -10.85 -11.36
CA GLY A 111 9.09 -10.65 -12.46
C GLY A 111 7.63 -10.48 -12.07
N LYS A 112 7.28 -10.58 -10.77
CA LYS A 112 5.95 -10.21 -10.26
C LYS A 112 5.82 -8.69 -10.20
N VAL A 113 4.58 -8.17 -10.11
CA VAL A 113 4.32 -6.74 -10.11
C VAL A 113 4.30 -6.19 -8.69
N GLY A 114 4.91 -5.03 -8.46
CA GLY A 114 4.93 -4.36 -7.16
C GLY A 114 4.49 -2.89 -7.23
N GLY A 115 3.70 -2.44 -6.26
CA GLY A 115 3.33 -1.05 -6.08
C GLY A 115 3.39 -0.65 -4.61
N VAL A 116 3.35 0.66 -4.34
CA VAL A 116 3.42 1.19 -2.97
C VAL A 116 2.45 2.34 -2.75
N PHE A 117 2.01 2.56 -1.50
CA PHE A 117 1.13 3.67 -1.12
C PHE A 117 1.39 4.11 0.32
N THR A 118 1.07 5.36 0.66
CA THR A 118 1.45 5.93 1.96
C THR A 118 0.46 6.96 2.51
N SER A 119 0.71 7.41 3.74
CA SER A 119 0.08 8.58 4.35
C SER A 119 1.09 9.42 5.10
N SER A 120 0.85 10.73 5.18
CA SER A 120 1.63 11.67 5.98
C SER A 120 0.73 12.64 6.75
N GLY A 121 1.21 13.18 7.87
CA GLY A 121 0.48 14.20 8.63
C GLY A 121 0.47 15.56 7.96
N THR A 122 1.39 15.84 7.05
CA THR A 122 1.56 17.15 6.40
C THR A 122 1.77 17.01 4.90
N GLN A 123 1.55 18.09 4.16
CA GLN A 123 1.63 18.12 2.70
C GLN A 123 3.02 17.70 2.16
N HIS A 124 4.10 18.10 2.83
CA HIS A 124 5.48 17.78 2.46
C HIS A 124 6.17 16.88 3.48
N GLY A 125 5.39 16.09 4.23
CA GLY A 125 5.86 15.27 5.36
C GLY A 125 6.51 13.95 4.99
N GLY A 126 7.08 13.81 3.78
CA GLY A 126 7.83 12.63 3.36
C GLY A 126 7.00 11.58 2.62
N GLN A 127 5.92 11.95 1.93
CA GLN A 127 5.14 11.01 1.12
C GLN A 127 6.01 10.34 0.05
N GLU A 128 6.70 11.12 -0.79
CA GLU A 128 7.51 10.60 -1.88
C GLU A 128 8.71 9.80 -1.39
N THR A 129 9.41 10.29 -0.36
CA THR A 129 10.56 9.57 0.21
C THR A 129 10.14 8.23 0.80
N THR A 130 8.98 8.14 1.46
CA THR A 130 8.44 6.88 1.97
C THR A 130 8.10 5.91 0.84
N LEU A 131 7.48 6.40 -0.24
CA LEU A 131 7.16 5.59 -1.42
C LEU A 131 8.45 5.05 -2.06
N ILE A 132 9.45 5.91 -2.29
CA ILE A 132 10.74 5.52 -2.87
C ILE A 132 11.47 4.52 -1.95
N SER A 133 11.46 4.73 -0.63
CA SER A 133 12.04 3.80 0.34
C SER A 133 11.42 2.40 0.23
N MET A 134 10.09 2.29 0.10
CA MET A 134 9.42 1.01 -0.11
C MET A 134 9.70 0.43 -1.51
N GLN A 135 9.82 1.26 -2.55
CA GLN A 135 10.19 0.80 -3.90
C GLN A 135 11.59 0.19 -3.92
N THR A 136 12.51 0.66 -3.10
CA THR A 136 13.85 0.06 -2.96
C THR A 136 13.73 -1.42 -2.57
N PHE A 137 12.86 -1.77 -1.62
CA PHE A 137 12.58 -3.16 -1.30
C PHE A 137 12.04 -3.94 -2.51
N LEU A 138 11.11 -3.35 -3.29
CA LEU A 138 10.56 -4.01 -4.48
C LEU A 138 11.66 -4.33 -5.51
N PHE A 139 12.59 -3.39 -5.74
CA PHE A 139 13.73 -3.62 -6.64
C PHE A 139 14.63 -4.75 -6.15
N HIS A 140 14.94 -4.80 -4.86
CA HIS A 140 15.76 -5.88 -4.29
C HIS A 140 15.10 -7.25 -4.39
N GLN A 141 13.78 -7.31 -4.38
CA GLN A 141 13.02 -8.55 -4.59
C GLN A 141 12.84 -8.92 -6.08
N GLY A 142 13.30 -8.07 -7.01
CA GLY A 142 13.17 -8.29 -8.45
C GLY A 142 11.77 -8.07 -9.02
N LEU A 143 10.91 -7.31 -8.32
CA LEU A 143 9.57 -7.00 -8.82
C LEU A 143 9.63 -5.94 -9.93
N VAL A 144 8.66 -6.01 -10.83
CA VAL A 144 8.35 -4.94 -11.80
C VAL A 144 7.60 -3.84 -11.08
N VAL A 145 8.26 -2.72 -10.80
CA VAL A 145 7.68 -1.62 -10.02
C VAL A 145 6.71 -0.82 -10.89
N VAL A 146 5.47 -0.64 -10.39
CA VAL A 146 4.40 0.09 -11.06
C VAL A 146 3.93 1.23 -10.16
N GLY A 147 4.07 2.46 -10.66
CA GLY A 147 3.54 3.66 -10.02
C GLY A 147 2.16 4.05 -10.54
N VAL A 148 1.83 5.34 -10.41
CA VAL A 148 0.59 5.95 -10.90
C VAL A 148 0.92 6.87 -12.09
N PRO A 149 0.62 6.48 -13.33
CA PRO A 149 0.89 7.34 -14.48
C PRO A 149 -0.06 8.55 -14.50
N TYR A 150 0.36 9.64 -15.15
CA TYR A 150 -0.47 10.85 -15.33
C TYR A 150 -1.72 10.63 -16.20
N ALA A 151 -1.98 9.41 -16.65
CA ALA A 151 -3.30 8.99 -17.14
C ALA A 151 -4.37 9.04 -16.04
N ALA A 152 -3.98 8.94 -14.76
CA ALA A 152 -4.79 9.30 -13.61
C ALA A 152 -4.85 10.83 -13.52
N LYS A 153 -5.89 11.42 -14.08
CA LYS A 153 -6.04 12.89 -14.18
C LYS A 153 -6.17 13.57 -12.82
N GLU A 154 -6.53 12.83 -11.80
CA GLU A 154 -6.60 13.25 -10.40
C GLU A 154 -5.25 13.74 -9.86
N LEU A 155 -4.12 13.26 -10.43
CA LEU A 155 -2.78 13.77 -10.12
C LEU A 155 -2.56 15.23 -10.55
N LEU A 156 -3.38 15.74 -11.47
CA LEU A 156 -3.31 17.12 -11.94
C LEU A 156 -4.19 18.08 -11.12
N ASN A 157 -4.83 17.61 -10.05
CA ASN A 157 -5.69 18.42 -9.21
C ASN A 157 -4.87 19.44 -8.40
N MET A 158 -5.06 20.73 -8.70
CA MET A 158 -4.46 21.86 -8.00
C MET A 158 -5.48 22.70 -7.22
N LYS A 159 -6.72 22.19 -7.07
CA LYS A 159 -7.84 22.94 -6.45
C LYS A 159 -7.97 22.68 -4.96
N GLU A 160 -7.31 21.66 -4.45
CA GLU A 160 -7.32 21.29 -3.03
C GLU A 160 -5.94 20.81 -2.57
N ILE A 161 -5.70 20.82 -1.27
CA ILE A 161 -4.55 20.12 -0.68
C ILE A 161 -4.84 18.62 -0.76
N THR A 162 -4.02 17.91 -1.53
CA THR A 162 -4.22 16.48 -1.80
C THR A 162 -2.89 15.73 -1.86
N GLY A 163 -2.93 14.46 -1.49
CA GLY A 163 -1.83 13.53 -1.76
C GLY A 163 -1.89 12.98 -3.19
N GLY A 164 -1.04 12.03 -3.46
CA GLY A 164 -0.90 11.38 -4.75
C GLY A 164 0.33 11.86 -5.51
N SER A 165 1.04 10.93 -6.11
CA SER A 165 2.23 11.19 -6.92
C SER A 165 2.43 10.06 -7.94
N PRO A 166 3.29 10.24 -8.97
CA PRO A 166 3.62 9.17 -9.90
C PRO A 166 4.32 7.98 -9.22
N TYR A 167 4.88 8.16 -8.03
CA TYR A 167 5.54 7.09 -7.27
C TYR A 167 4.55 6.15 -6.55
N GLY A 168 3.32 6.59 -6.32
CA GLY A 168 2.27 5.83 -5.66
C GLY A 168 1.17 6.74 -5.09
N SER A 169 0.03 6.16 -4.74
CA SER A 169 -1.03 6.90 -4.07
C SER A 169 -0.66 7.26 -2.63
N SER A 170 -1.14 8.41 -2.18
CA SER A 170 -0.91 8.87 -0.81
C SER A 170 -2.08 9.72 -0.31
N THR A 171 -2.16 9.91 1.01
CA THR A 171 -3.12 10.81 1.66
C THR A 171 -2.45 11.67 2.71
N ILE A 172 -2.99 12.86 2.92
CA ILE A 172 -2.61 13.77 3.99
C ILE A 172 -3.65 13.64 5.11
N THR A 173 -3.19 13.47 6.36
CA THR A 173 -4.07 13.16 7.49
C THR A 173 -4.30 14.31 8.45
N ASN A 174 -3.62 15.45 8.28
CA ASN A 174 -3.34 16.47 9.29
C ASN A 174 -2.45 15.95 10.42
N SER A 175 -1.85 16.85 11.19
CA SER A 175 -0.96 16.49 12.32
C SER A 175 -1.68 15.76 13.45
N ASP A 176 -2.99 15.97 13.58
CA ASP A 176 -3.86 15.34 14.56
C ASP A 176 -4.63 14.11 14.04
N GLY A 177 -4.43 13.76 12.77
CA GLY A 177 -5.13 12.63 12.12
C GLY A 177 -6.60 12.89 11.78
N SER A 178 -7.09 14.13 11.93
CA SER A 178 -8.50 14.46 11.71
C SER A 178 -8.96 14.39 10.26
N ARG A 179 -8.06 14.69 9.30
CA ARG A 179 -8.39 14.68 7.88
C ARG A 179 -8.43 13.27 7.34
N GLN A 180 -9.56 12.89 6.79
CA GLN A 180 -9.73 11.62 6.09
C GLN A 180 -9.27 11.72 4.63
N PRO A 181 -8.91 10.59 3.98
CA PRO A 181 -8.60 10.59 2.56
C PRO A 181 -9.70 11.26 1.74
N SER A 182 -9.31 12.21 0.88
CA SER A 182 -10.26 12.93 0.02
C SER A 182 -10.76 12.02 -1.12
N ALA A 183 -11.84 12.45 -1.78
CA ALA A 183 -12.34 11.76 -2.97
C ALA A 183 -11.27 11.68 -4.07
N ASN A 184 -10.44 12.72 -4.23
CA ASN A 184 -9.32 12.75 -5.17
C ASN A 184 -8.27 11.69 -4.83
N GLU A 185 -7.85 11.61 -3.56
CA GLU A 185 -6.85 10.63 -3.09
C GLU A 185 -7.35 9.18 -3.23
N LEU A 186 -8.63 8.94 -2.92
CA LEU A 186 -9.25 7.63 -3.10
C LEU A 186 -9.38 7.24 -4.58
N ALA A 187 -9.66 8.20 -5.47
CA ALA A 187 -9.72 7.96 -6.91
C ALA A 187 -8.33 7.59 -7.48
N ILE A 188 -7.26 8.27 -7.04
CA ILE A 188 -5.87 7.92 -7.38
C ILE A 188 -5.55 6.51 -6.90
N ALA A 189 -5.90 6.16 -5.66
CA ALA A 189 -5.68 4.84 -5.09
C ALA A 189 -6.43 3.74 -5.88
N ARG A 190 -7.70 3.98 -6.23
CA ARG A 190 -8.49 3.06 -7.07
C ARG A 190 -7.86 2.89 -8.45
N PHE A 191 -7.42 3.98 -9.08
CA PHE A 191 -6.69 3.92 -10.34
C PHE A 191 -5.43 3.07 -10.23
N GLN A 192 -4.60 3.28 -9.19
CA GLN A 192 -3.38 2.50 -8.96
C GLN A 192 -3.68 1.00 -8.88
N GLY A 193 -4.69 0.61 -8.10
CA GLY A 193 -5.08 -0.80 -7.96
C GLY A 193 -5.47 -1.43 -9.30
N LYS A 194 -6.33 -0.75 -10.06
CA LYS A 194 -6.74 -1.21 -11.40
C LYS A 194 -5.55 -1.32 -12.35
N HIS A 195 -4.72 -0.29 -12.42
CA HIS A 195 -3.55 -0.24 -13.31
C HIS A 195 -2.55 -1.37 -12.98
N THR A 196 -2.24 -1.56 -11.70
CA THR A 196 -1.33 -2.63 -11.25
C THR A 196 -1.87 -4.01 -11.60
N ALA A 197 -3.15 -4.28 -11.37
CA ALA A 197 -3.79 -5.55 -11.72
C ALA A 197 -3.82 -5.80 -13.23
N GLN A 198 -4.04 -4.75 -14.05
CA GLN A 198 -3.99 -4.85 -15.52
C GLN A 198 -2.59 -5.23 -16.03
N ILE A 199 -1.53 -4.64 -15.44
CA ILE A 199 -0.15 -4.99 -15.81
C ILE A 199 0.17 -6.41 -15.38
N ALA A 200 -0.20 -6.82 -14.17
CA ALA A 200 -0.02 -8.18 -13.69
C ALA A 200 -0.75 -9.20 -14.58
N ALA A 201 -1.99 -8.92 -14.98
CA ALA A 201 -2.74 -9.79 -15.89
C ALA A 201 -2.05 -9.95 -17.25
N LYS A 202 -1.45 -8.88 -17.80
CA LYS A 202 -0.67 -8.95 -19.07
C LYS A 202 0.59 -9.78 -18.92
N LEU A 203 1.29 -9.70 -17.78
CA LEU A 203 2.51 -10.48 -17.54
C LEU A 203 2.23 -11.95 -17.24
N ALA A 204 1.10 -12.25 -16.57
CA ALA A 204 0.66 -13.62 -16.29
C ALA A 204 0.08 -14.35 -17.52
N ALA A 205 -0.21 -13.62 -18.60
CA ALA A 205 -0.84 -14.16 -19.81
C ALA A 205 0.16 -14.90 -20.76
N LYS A 206 1.38 -15.23 -20.27
CA LYS A 206 2.40 -15.95 -21.06
C LYS A 206 2.14 -17.45 -21.11
#